data_6e1ddf1ae85b3da40933cbd60867bfb7
#
_entry.id   6e1ddf1ae85b3da40933cbd60867bfb7
#
_cell.length_a   1.000
_cell.length_b   1.000
_cell.length_c   1.000
_cell.angle_alpha   90.00
_cell.angle_beta   90.00
_cell.angle_gamma   90.00
#
_symmetry.space_group_name_H-M   'P 1'
#
loop_
_entity.id
_entity.type
_entity.pdbx_description
1 polymer ?
#
loop_
_entity_poly.entity_id
_entity_poly.type
_entity_poly.pdbx_seq_one_letter_code
_entity_poly.pdbx_strand_id
1 'polypeptide(L)'
;MTAPPPPLLSFASDNTAPAHPKVLEALGAANSGTALPYGADPWTERAQQRFATLFGPEIEVLFTYGGTGANIVALQSLLAPHEAVICPVNAHINVDECGAPERFVGAKLIAVPAPEGKLSPDVIPALMQGLHDEHNARPRVVAISQSTEVGTLYTVEEITELSRVAHENGLIVYVDGARIANAVAALGRPIRQLTRDAGIDVVTFGGTKNGLVYGEALVFLRPELAVRARYARKQAAQLASKMRFIAAQFDALLTDDLWLSNAAHSNQMAAALAERVSQISQVEVAHRVEVNSVFARLPAAAISVLQEWSFFWPWDPKQNLVRWMTNFATTEEDVDRFADGVSYFATSHAP
;
A
#
# COMPACT_ATOMS: atom_id res chain seq x y z
N MET A 1 -2.00 40.27 3.57
CA MET A 1 -1.97 39.48 2.31
C MET A 1 -3.19 38.57 2.32
N THR A 2 -3.82 38.33 1.20
CA THR A 2 -4.92 37.32 1.08
C THR A 2 -4.33 35.94 0.93
N ALA A 3 -5.02 34.92 1.44
CA ALA A 3 -4.62 33.53 1.25
C ALA A 3 -4.51 33.18 -0.25
N PRO A 4 -3.51 32.41 -0.67
CA PRO A 4 -3.40 31.97 -2.07
C PRO A 4 -4.58 31.04 -2.43
N PRO A 5 -4.88 30.84 -3.72
CA PRO A 5 -5.89 29.88 -4.14
C PRO A 5 -5.42 28.44 -3.78
N PRO A 6 -6.34 27.55 -3.36
CA PRO A 6 -5.97 26.17 -3.05
C PRO A 6 -5.49 25.42 -4.30
N PRO A 7 -4.75 24.31 -4.14
CA PRO A 7 -4.42 23.42 -5.24
C PRO A 7 -5.68 22.82 -5.85
N LEU A 8 -5.63 22.40 -7.10
CA LEU A 8 -6.74 21.75 -7.77
C LEU A 8 -6.93 20.30 -7.28
N LEU A 9 -5.83 19.63 -6.95
CA LEU A 9 -5.84 18.29 -6.42
C LEU A 9 -5.50 18.26 -4.93
N SER A 10 -6.14 17.35 -4.21
CA SER A 10 -5.97 17.20 -2.78
C SER A 10 -4.67 16.47 -2.44
N PHE A 11 -4.01 16.89 -1.36
CA PHE A 11 -2.86 16.21 -0.74
C PHE A 11 -3.29 15.30 0.43
N ALA A 12 -4.58 15.00 0.56
CA ALA A 12 -5.11 14.19 1.65
C ALA A 12 -4.73 12.70 1.54
N SER A 13 -4.81 12.15 0.33
CA SER A 13 -4.54 10.73 0.07
C SER A 13 -4.39 10.48 -1.42
N ASP A 14 -3.59 9.49 -1.79
CA ASP A 14 -3.55 8.94 -3.15
C ASP A 14 -4.88 8.29 -3.57
N ASN A 15 -5.77 7.95 -2.62
CA ASN A 15 -7.14 7.54 -2.90
C ASN A 15 -8.05 8.67 -3.44
N THR A 16 -7.62 9.92 -3.36
CA THR A 16 -8.40 11.07 -3.89
C THR A 16 -8.16 11.30 -5.37
N ALA A 17 -7.17 10.63 -5.96
CA ALA A 17 -6.88 10.73 -7.38
C ALA A 17 -8.05 10.22 -8.25
N PRO A 18 -8.28 10.79 -9.44
CA PRO A 18 -9.17 10.20 -10.42
C PRO A 18 -8.62 8.86 -10.93
N ALA A 19 -9.42 8.11 -11.67
CA ALA A 19 -8.88 6.99 -12.43
C ALA A 19 -8.06 7.48 -13.62
N HIS A 20 -6.98 6.76 -13.96
CA HIS A 20 -6.16 7.11 -15.12
C HIS A 20 -6.95 6.97 -16.43
N PRO A 21 -6.85 7.91 -17.42
CA PRO A 21 -7.60 7.86 -18.66
C PRO A 21 -7.50 6.53 -19.40
N LYS A 22 -6.32 5.93 -19.52
CA LYS A 22 -6.13 4.61 -20.14
C LYS A 22 -6.90 3.49 -19.43
N VAL A 23 -7.12 3.61 -18.13
CA VAL A 23 -7.92 2.66 -17.35
C VAL A 23 -9.40 2.80 -17.71
N LEU A 24 -9.91 4.03 -17.85
CA LEU A 24 -11.30 4.29 -18.28
C LEU A 24 -11.54 3.80 -19.72
N GLU A 25 -10.59 3.99 -20.62
CA GLU A 25 -10.63 3.44 -21.99
C GLU A 25 -10.71 1.90 -21.98
N ALA A 26 -9.90 1.25 -21.13
CA ALA A 26 -9.91 -0.21 -21.00
C ALA A 26 -11.23 -0.74 -20.44
N LEU A 27 -11.84 -0.03 -19.48
CA LEU A 27 -13.19 -0.35 -18.97
C LEU A 27 -14.23 -0.23 -20.07
N GLY A 28 -14.17 0.83 -20.89
CA GLY A 28 -15.03 1.00 -22.07
C GLY A 28 -14.89 -0.15 -23.06
N ALA A 29 -13.66 -0.56 -23.37
CA ALA A 29 -13.37 -1.68 -24.25
C ALA A 29 -13.85 -3.03 -23.68
N ALA A 30 -13.72 -3.24 -22.37
CA ALA A 30 -14.22 -4.43 -21.69
C ALA A 30 -15.74 -4.51 -21.62
N ASN A 31 -16.45 -3.41 -21.84
CA ASN A 31 -17.92 -3.36 -21.85
C ASN A 31 -18.53 -3.78 -23.20
N SER A 32 -17.90 -4.70 -23.91
CA SER A 32 -18.37 -5.23 -25.19
C SER A 32 -18.70 -6.71 -25.11
N GLY A 33 -19.79 -7.13 -25.77
CA GLY A 33 -20.20 -8.53 -25.83
C GLY A 33 -20.44 -9.20 -24.49
N THR A 34 -20.47 -10.53 -24.51
CA THR A 34 -20.63 -11.37 -23.32
C THR A 34 -19.32 -12.10 -23.00
N ALA A 35 -19.04 -12.32 -21.72
CA ALA A 35 -17.92 -13.12 -21.25
C ALA A 35 -18.33 -13.95 -20.03
N LEU A 36 -17.65 -15.08 -19.81
CA LEU A 36 -17.91 -15.91 -18.66
C LEU A 36 -17.57 -15.15 -17.38
N PRO A 37 -18.33 -15.39 -16.29
CA PRO A 37 -18.18 -14.69 -15.03
C PRO A 37 -17.01 -15.24 -14.19
N TYR A 38 -16.71 -14.53 -13.08
CA TYR A 38 -15.83 -14.96 -12.01
C TYR A 38 -14.36 -15.22 -12.42
N GLY A 39 -13.90 -14.54 -13.48
CA GLY A 39 -12.52 -14.63 -13.93
C GLY A 39 -12.24 -15.67 -15.02
N ALA A 40 -13.29 -16.31 -15.55
CA ALA A 40 -13.18 -17.20 -16.71
C ALA A 40 -13.34 -16.41 -18.03
N ASP A 41 -12.68 -15.26 -18.13
CA ASP A 41 -12.80 -14.31 -19.24
C ASP A 41 -11.42 -13.91 -19.78
N PRO A 42 -11.33 -13.46 -21.04
CA PRO A 42 -10.05 -13.14 -21.68
C PRO A 42 -9.29 -11.96 -21.05
N TRP A 43 -9.99 -11.02 -20.40
CA TRP A 43 -9.32 -9.88 -19.72
C TRP A 43 -8.61 -10.36 -18.46
N THR A 44 -9.25 -11.26 -17.71
CA THR A 44 -8.64 -11.86 -16.51
C THR A 44 -7.41 -12.69 -16.90
N GLU A 45 -7.48 -13.48 -17.97
CA GLU A 45 -6.34 -14.25 -18.45
C GLU A 45 -5.17 -13.34 -18.85
N ARG A 46 -5.42 -12.27 -19.64
CA ARG A 46 -4.36 -11.33 -20.06
C ARG A 46 -3.73 -10.63 -18.86
N ALA A 47 -4.54 -10.14 -17.92
CA ALA A 47 -4.01 -9.50 -16.71
C ALA A 47 -3.12 -10.46 -15.91
N GLN A 48 -3.54 -11.72 -15.73
CA GLN A 48 -2.72 -12.74 -15.06
C GLN A 48 -1.41 -13.02 -15.81
N GLN A 49 -1.43 -13.05 -17.13
CA GLN A 49 -0.23 -13.21 -17.96
C GLN A 49 0.76 -12.04 -17.76
N ARG A 50 0.26 -10.80 -17.64
CA ARG A 50 1.12 -9.64 -17.32
C ARG A 50 1.76 -9.76 -15.96
N PHE A 51 1.02 -10.19 -14.95
CA PHE A 51 1.60 -10.47 -13.64
C PHE A 51 2.66 -11.58 -13.72
N ALA A 52 2.42 -12.64 -14.49
CA ALA A 52 3.41 -13.69 -14.71
C ALA A 52 4.68 -13.16 -15.40
N THR A 53 4.58 -12.16 -16.25
CA THR A 53 5.75 -11.48 -16.83
C THR A 53 6.55 -10.72 -15.78
N LEU A 54 5.89 -10.07 -14.83
CA LEU A 54 6.55 -9.28 -13.78
C LEU A 54 7.18 -10.14 -12.68
N PHE A 55 6.46 -11.17 -12.21
CA PHE A 55 6.85 -11.97 -11.04
C PHE A 55 7.42 -13.35 -11.38
N GLY A 56 7.33 -13.77 -12.63
CA GLY A 56 7.68 -15.11 -13.11
C GLY A 56 6.44 -16.00 -13.32
N PRO A 57 6.59 -17.11 -14.09
CA PRO A 57 5.45 -17.91 -14.57
C PRO A 57 4.75 -18.73 -13.47
N GLU A 58 5.46 -19.05 -12.40
CA GLU A 58 4.93 -19.92 -11.33
C GLU A 58 4.32 -19.06 -10.21
N ILE A 59 3.17 -18.45 -10.49
CA ILE A 59 2.39 -17.63 -9.55
C ILE A 59 0.90 -17.92 -9.69
N GLU A 60 0.14 -17.60 -8.64
CA GLU A 60 -1.31 -17.51 -8.72
C GLU A 60 -1.74 -16.07 -8.41
N VAL A 61 -2.65 -15.51 -9.21
CA VAL A 61 -3.12 -14.12 -9.05
C VAL A 61 -4.62 -14.10 -8.86
N LEU A 62 -5.07 -13.46 -7.79
CA LEU A 62 -6.47 -13.26 -7.46
C LEU A 62 -6.78 -11.78 -7.34
N PHE A 63 -7.77 -11.29 -8.09
CA PHE A 63 -8.21 -9.90 -7.99
C PHE A 63 -9.28 -9.74 -6.91
N THR A 64 -9.22 -8.61 -6.18
CA THR A 64 -10.15 -8.18 -5.14
C THR A 64 -10.61 -6.75 -5.38
N TYR A 65 -11.64 -6.28 -4.65
CA TYR A 65 -12.16 -4.91 -4.83
C TYR A 65 -11.28 -3.84 -4.18
N GLY A 66 -10.58 -4.15 -3.09
CA GLY A 66 -9.79 -3.16 -2.37
C GLY A 66 -8.82 -3.78 -1.37
N GLY A 67 -7.96 -2.95 -0.76
CA GLY A 67 -6.83 -3.37 0.08
C GLY A 67 -7.23 -4.20 1.30
N THR A 68 -8.19 -3.73 2.11
CA THR A 68 -8.71 -4.51 3.26
C THR A 68 -9.25 -5.87 2.83
N GLY A 69 -9.96 -5.91 1.67
CA GLY A 69 -10.42 -7.19 1.11
C GLY A 69 -9.28 -8.12 0.71
N ALA A 70 -8.20 -7.57 0.14
CA ALA A 70 -7.00 -8.34 -0.19
C ALA A 70 -6.31 -8.88 1.08
N ASN A 71 -6.15 -8.04 2.11
CA ASN A 71 -5.57 -8.44 3.40
C ASN A 71 -6.38 -9.56 4.08
N ILE A 72 -7.71 -9.44 4.11
CA ILE A 72 -8.59 -10.50 4.64
C ILE A 72 -8.40 -11.79 3.85
N VAL A 73 -8.43 -11.76 2.52
CA VAL A 73 -8.30 -12.96 1.67
C VAL A 73 -6.92 -13.60 1.86
N ALA A 74 -5.84 -12.79 1.89
CA ALA A 74 -4.50 -13.28 2.15
C ALA A 74 -4.43 -13.99 3.51
N LEU A 75 -4.75 -13.29 4.58
CA LEU A 75 -4.61 -13.81 5.94
C LEU A 75 -5.55 -15.01 6.20
N GLN A 76 -6.79 -14.97 5.70
CA GLN A 76 -7.72 -16.12 5.81
C GLN A 76 -7.23 -17.36 5.06
N SER A 77 -6.46 -17.16 3.98
CA SER A 77 -5.88 -18.31 3.25
C SER A 77 -4.66 -18.91 3.94
N LEU A 78 -3.89 -18.09 4.65
CA LEU A 78 -2.61 -18.46 5.25
C LEU A 78 -2.73 -18.93 6.69
N LEU A 79 -3.81 -18.61 7.40
CA LEU A 79 -3.97 -18.80 8.83
C LEU A 79 -5.12 -19.75 9.17
N ALA A 80 -4.94 -20.47 10.26
CA ALA A 80 -6.03 -21.07 11.04
C ALA A 80 -6.40 -20.13 12.22
N PRO A 81 -7.62 -20.24 12.80
CA PRO A 81 -8.08 -19.34 13.86
C PRO A 81 -7.22 -19.34 15.14
N HIS A 82 -6.44 -20.39 15.40
CA HIS A 82 -5.53 -20.51 16.54
C HIS A 82 -4.13 -19.96 16.24
N GLU A 83 -3.88 -19.49 15.03
CA GLU A 83 -2.59 -18.95 14.62
C GLU A 83 -2.56 -17.42 14.76
N ALA A 84 -1.39 -16.83 14.56
CA ALA A 84 -1.18 -15.40 14.74
C ALA A 84 -0.36 -14.80 13.60
N VAL A 85 -0.49 -13.47 13.44
CA VAL A 85 0.30 -12.62 12.56
C VAL A 85 1.23 -11.76 13.38
N ILE A 86 2.53 -11.75 13.07
CA ILE A 86 3.49 -10.76 13.56
C ILE A 86 3.46 -9.58 12.60
N CYS A 87 3.22 -8.36 13.09
CA CYS A 87 3.20 -7.16 12.26
C CYS A 87 3.72 -5.94 13.02
N PRO A 88 4.15 -4.87 12.34
CA PRO A 88 4.40 -3.57 12.94
C PRO A 88 3.17 -3.03 13.68
N VAL A 89 3.39 -2.32 14.80
CA VAL A 89 2.29 -1.73 15.59
C VAL A 89 1.45 -0.73 14.78
N ASN A 90 2.04 -0.10 13.78
CA ASN A 90 1.38 0.84 12.86
C ASN A 90 0.95 0.19 11.52
N ALA A 91 1.05 -1.13 11.38
CA ALA A 91 0.59 -1.82 10.18
C ALA A 91 -0.90 -1.55 9.93
N HIS A 92 -1.28 -1.34 8.67
CA HIS A 92 -2.66 -1.03 8.25
C HIS A 92 -3.66 -2.07 8.79
N ILE A 93 -3.31 -3.35 8.73
CA ILE A 93 -4.11 -4.46 9.27
C ILE A 93 -4.38 -4.35 10.78
N ASN A 94 -3.51 -3.64 11.52
CA ASN A 94 -3.64 -3.46 12.97
C ASN A 94 -4.42 -2.19 13.35
N VAL A 95 -4.29 -1.10 12.56
CA VAL A 95 -4.80 0.22 12.98
C VAL A 95 -5.95 0.77 12.14
N ASP A 96 -6.01 0.46 10.83
CA ASP A 96 -6.89 1.15 9.88
C ASP A 96 -7.90 0.22 9.15
N GLU A 97 -8.14 -0.99 9.66
CA GLU A 97 -9.09 -1.95 9.06
C GLU A 97 -10.26 -2.31 10.00
N CYS A 98 -10.48 -1.52 11.05
CA CYS A 98 -11.60 -1.69 11.97
C CYS A 98 -11.71 -3.12 12.56
N GLY A 99 -10.56 -3.77 12.81
CA GLY A 99 -10.52 -5.16 13.30
C GLY A 99 -10.96 -6.19 12.25
N ALA A 100 -10.91 -5.87 10.97
CA ALA A 100 -11.34 -6.78 9.92
C ALA A 100 -10.52 -8.09 9.88
N PRO A 101 -9.19 -8.08 10.01
CA PRO A 101 -8.41 -9.33 10.08
C PRO A 101 -8.87 -10.23 11.22
N GLU A 102 -8.99 -9.70 12.43
CA GLU A 102 -9.44 -10.48 13.60
C GLU A 102 -10.88 -10.99 13.41
N ARG A 103 -11.76 -10.16 12.85
CA ARG A 103 -13.17 -10.51 12.64
C ARG A 103 -13.35 -11.63 11.63
N PHE A 104 -12.66 -11.57 10.48
CA PHE A 104 -12.86 -12.50 9.37
C PHE A 104 -11.98 -13.74 9.46
N VAL A 105 -10.76 -13.59 10.01
CA VAL A 105 -9.80 -14.70 10.13
C VAL A 105 -9.92 -15.39 11.48
N GLY A 106 -10.26 -14.65 12.53
CA GLY A 106 -10.28 -15.11 13.92
C GLY A 106 -8.87 -15.28 14.51
N ALA A 107 -7.84 -14.84 13.80
CA ALA A 107 -6.44 -14.95 14.21
C ALA A 107 -6.01 -13.73 15.03
N LYS A 108 -5.03 -13.92 15.91
CA LYS A 108 -4.46 -12.86 16.72
C LYS A 108 -3.45 -12.04 15.92
N LEU A 109 -3.48 -10.71 16.06
CA LEU A 109 -2.38 -9.84 15.64
C LEU A 109 -1.41 -9.65 16.82
N ILE A 110 -0.12 -9.92 16.57
CA ILE A 110 0.99 -9.66 17.48
C ILE A 110 1.69 -8.42 16.94
N ALA A 111 1.18 -7.26 17.37
CA ALA A 111 1.72 -5.97 16.98
C ALA A 111 3.00 -5.68 17.79
N VAL A 112 4.10 -5.40 17.11
CA VAL A 112 5.40 -5.12 17.71
C VAL A 112 5.90 -3.73 17.36
N PRO A 113 6.67 -3.07 18.26
CA PRO A 113 7.32 -1.81 17.92
C PRO A 113 8.20 -1.96 16.68
N ALA A 114 8.06 -1.03 15.77
CA ALA A 114 8.78 -1.04 14.49
C ALA A 114 9.27 0.39 14.20
N PRO A 115 10.50 0.75 14.59
CA PRO A 115 11.09 2.03 14.25
C PRO A 115 11.02 2.28 12.74
N GLU A 116 10.65 3.50 12.35
CA GLU A 116 10.45 3.85 10.93
C GLU A 116 9.44 2.94 10.18
N GLY A 117 8.53 2.29 10.91
CA GLY A 117 7.58 1.33 10.33
C GLY A 117 8.17 -0.01 9.92
N LYS A 118 9.45 -0.25 10.18
CA LYS A 118 10.19 -1.46 9.77
C LYS A 118 10.29 -2.47 10.90
N LEU A 119 9.85 -3.69 10.63
CA LEU A 119 10.01 -4.83 11.52
C LEU A 119 11.46 -5.33 11.49
N SER A 120 12.12 -5.41 12.67
CA SER A 120 13.43 -6.05 12.77
C SER A 120 13.29 -7.57 12.73
N PRO A 121 14.15 -8.29 11.96
CA PRO A 121 14.17 -9.75 11.98
C PRO A 121 14.40 -10.36 13.38
N ASP A 122 15.13 -9.68 14.25
CA ASP A 122 15.50 -10.14 15.59
C ASP A 122 14.30 -10.38 16.51
N VAL A 123 13.15 -9.74 16.25
CA VAL A 123 11.95 -9.94 17.06
C VAL A 123 11.31 -11.32 16.84
N ILE A 124 11.52 -11.94 15.68
CA ILE A 124 10.88 -13.19 15.30
C ILE A 124 11.30 -14.35 16.22
N PRO A 125 12.59 -14.68 16.39
CA PRO A 125 12.99 -15.75 17.29
C PRO A 125 12.53 -15.56 18.73
N ALA A 126 12.53 -14.30 19.24
CA ALA A 126 12.08 -13.99 20.58
C ALA A 126 10.57 -14.29 20.76
N LEU A 127 9.75 -13.98 19.78
CA LEU A 127 8.30 -14.27 19.80
C LEU A 127 7.99 -15.76 19.62
N MET A 128 8.89 -16.54 19.05
CA MET A 128 8.72 -18.00 18.88
C MET A 128 9.12 -18.81 20.12
N GLN A 129 9.81 -18.19 21.09
CA GLN A 129 10.20 -18.87 22.33
C GLN A 129 9.00 -19.12 23.25
N GLY A 130 8.96 -20.31 23.87
CA GLY A 130 7.94 -20.65 24.85
C GLY A 130 6.56 -21.00 24.30
N LEU A 131 6.39 -21.07 22.98
CA LEU A 131 5.11 -21.37 22.32
C LEU A 131 4.99 -22.89 22.06
N HIS A 132 4.94 -23.69 23.13
CA HIS A 132 5.01 -25.17 23.00
C HIS A 132 3.68 -25.88 23.24
N ASP A 133 2.60 -25.12 23.58
CA ASP A 133 1.32 -25.71 23.95
C ASP A 133 0.11 -24.93 23.41
N GLU A 134 -1.10 -25.43 23.67
CA GLU A 134 -2.38 -24.88 23.24
C GLU A 134 -2.79 -23.59 23.97
N HIS A 135 -2.03 -23.11 24.94
CA HIS A 135 -2.36 -21.87 25.65
C HIS A 135 -1.99 -20.60 24.88
N ASN A 136 -1.19 -20.70 23.84
CA ASN A 136 -0.70 -19.57 23.08
C ASN A 136 -1.10 -19.63 21.58
N ALA A 137 -1.56 -18.51 21.03
CA ALA A 137 -1.72 -18.39 19.59
C ALA A 137 -0.35 -18.44 18.91
N ARG A 138 -0.16 -19.40 17.99
CA ARG A 138 1.13 -19.64 17.36
C ARG A 138 1.33 -18.73 16.15
N PRO A 139 2.40 -17.92 16.08
CA PRO A 139 2.71 -17.16 14.88
C PRO A 139 2.87 -18.07 13.66
N ARG A 140 2.27 -17.66 12.55
CA ARG A 140 2.34 -18.35 11.27
C ARG A 140 2.72 -17.43 10.14
N VAL A 141 2.39 -16.14 10.24
CA VAL A 141 2.63 -15.13 9.21
C VAL A 141 3.40 -13.96 9.82
N VAL A 142 4.40 -13.47 9.08
CA VAL A 142 4.98 -12.15 9.25
C VAL A 142 4.38 -11.26 8.17
N ALA A 143 3.71 -10.18 8.58
CA ALA A 143 3.11 -9.20 7.65
C ALA A 143 3.84 -7.87 7.77
N ILE A 144 4.32 -7.36 6.64
CA ILE A 144 4.95 -6.03 6.52
C ILE A 144 4.29 -5.25 5.39
N SER A 145 4.52 -3.95 5.32
CA SER A 145 4.06 -3.09 4.22
C SER A 145 5.23 -2.54 3.41
N GLN A 146 5.08 -2.50 2.08
CA GLN A 146 6.06 -1.91 1.19
C GLN A 146 5.36 -0.97 0.18
N SER A 147 5.56 0.36 0.27
CA SER A 147 6.25 1.11 1.34
C SER A 147 5.52 0.97 2.69
N THR A 148 6.23 1.28 3.78
CA THR A 148 5.63 1.30 5.11
C THR A 148 4.60 2.42 5.25
N GLU A 149 3.80 2.39 6.31
CA GLU A 149 2.77 3.40 6.59
C GLU A 149 3.34 4.79 6.86
N VAL A 150 4.61 4.87 7.27
CA VAL A 150 5.33 6.13 7.47
C VAL A 150 6.19 6.54 6.25
N GLY A 151 6.01 5.84 5.11
CA GLY A 151 6.62 6.22 3.84
C GLY A 151 8.08 5.81 3.67
N THR A 152 8.62 4.98 4.55
CA THR A 152 9.97 4.41 4.43
C THR A 152 9.97 3.16 3.56
N LEU A 153 11.15 2.74 3.13
CA LEU A 153 11.34 1.59 2.26
C LEU A 153 12.22 0.52 2.93
N TYR A 154 11.78 -0.73 2.86
CA TYR A 154 12.70 -1.84 3.04
C TYR A 154 13.58 -1.96 1.80
N THR A 155 14.88 -2.14 1.99
CA THR A 155 15.79 -2.52 0.91
C THR A 155 15.62 -3.99 0.53
N VAL A 156 16.20 -4.42 -0.60
CA VAL A 156 16.20 -5.84 -1.00
C VAL A 156 16.85 -6.70 0.09
N GLU A 157 17.94 -6.20 0.65
CA GLU A 157 18.74 -6.89 1.68
C GLU A 157 17.94 -7.03 2.98
N GLU A 158 17.24 -5.97 3.41
CA GLU A 158 16.35 -6.01 4.60
C GLU A 158 15.20 -7.01 4.43
N ILE A 159 14.54 -7.03 3.26
CA ILE A 159 13.49 -8.01 2.97
C ILE A 159 14.05 -9.43 2.95
N THR A 160 15.21 -9.63 2.30
CA THR A 160 15.85 -10.94 2.19
C THR A 160 16.20 -11.49 3.57
N GLU A 161 16.75 -10.68 4.45
CA GLU A 161 17.11 -11.11 5.80
C GLU A 161 15.86 -11.39 6.65
N LEU A 162 14.85 -10.53 6.58
CA LEU A 162 13.58 -10.76 7.27
C LEU A 162 12.92 -12.06 6.80
N SER A 163 12.88 -12.30 5.48
CA SER A 163 12.31 -13.52 4.90
C SER A 163 13.07 -14.76 5.32
N ARG A 164 14.40 -14.70 5.30
CA ARG A 164 15.26 -15.80 5.74
C ARG A 164 14.96 -16.19 7.20
N VAL A 165 14.95 -15.21 8.11
CA VAL A 165 14.67 -15.44 9.53
C VAL A 165 13.24 -15.95 9.74
N ALA A 166 12.27 -15.40 9.02
CA ALA A 166 10.89 -15.89 9.06
C ALA A 166 10.78 -17.36 8.63
N HIS A 167 11.39 -17.72 7.50
CA HIS A 167 11.36 -19.09 6.97
C HIS A 167 12.10 -20.08 7.89
N GLU A 168 13.22 -19.70 8.49
CA GLU A 168 13.94 -20.54 9.48
C GLU A 168 13.08 -20.85 10.72
N ASN A 169 12.11 -19.96 11.03
CA ASN A 169 11.13 -20.17 12.09
C ASN A 169 9.79 -20.78 11.60
N GLY A 170 9.72 -21.22 10.34
CA GLY A 170 8.54 -21.86 9.75
C GLY A 170 7.39 -20.91 9.46
N LEU A 171 7.66 -19.60 9.37
CA LEU A 171 6.67 -18.55 9.09
C LEU A 171 6.57 -18.26 7.59
N ILE A 172 5.44 -17.71 7.19
CA ILE A 172 5.15 -17.21 5.83
C ILE A 172 5.32 -15.70 5.84
N VAL A 173 5.91 -15.13 4.80
CA VAL A 173 6.07 -13.68 4.65
C VAL A 173 5.01 -13.13 3.70
N TYR A 174 4.16 -12.26 4.23
CA TYR A 174 3.14 -11.53 3.50
C TYR A 174 3.51 -10.04 3.43
N VAL A 175 3.40 -9.45 2.25
CA VAL A 175 3.62 -8.01 2.03
C VAL A 175 2.33 -7.33 1.59
N ASP A 176 1.85 -6.39 2.41
CA ASP A 176 0.90 -5.39 1.94
C ASP A 176 1.63 -4.44 1.00
N GLY A 177 1.38 -4.59 -0.28
CA GLY A 177 1.98 -3.81 -1.36
C GLY A 177 1.00 -2.78 -1.93
N ALA A 178 0.12 -2.18 -1.11
CA ALA A 178 -0.79 -1.12 -1.55
C ALA A 178 -0.06 0.02 -2.28
N ARG A 179 1.24 0.22 -1.99
CA ARG A 179 2.14 1.19 -2.64
C ARG A 179 3.44 0.55 -3.15
N ILE A 180 3.41 -0.73 -3.51
CA ILE A 180 4.61 -1.42 -3.99
C ILE A 180 5.17 -0.80 -5.27
N ALA A 181 4.32 -0.22 -6.10
CA ALA A 181 4.74 0.50 -7.30
C ALA A 181 5.66 1.68 -6.96
N ASN A 182 5.30 2.44 -5.90
CA ASN A 182 6.11 3.56 -5.42
C ASN A 182 7.48 3.09 -4.90
N ALA A 183 7.50 1.96 -4.20
CA ALA A 183 8.75 1.36 -3.72
C ALA A 183 9.65 0.89 -4.87
N VAL A 184 9.08 0.21 -5.87
CA VAL A 184 9.82 -0.22 -7.06
C VAL A 184 10.41 0.97 -7.82
N ALA A 185 9.61 2.03 -8.01
CA ALA A 185 10.05 3.26 -8.68
C ALA A 185 11.18 3.95 -7.92
N ALA A 186 11.08 4.02 -6.59
CA ALA A 186 12.09 4.68 -5.75
C ALA A 186 13.40 3.90 -5.66
N LEU A 187 13.32 2.57 -5.54
CA LEU A 187 14.50 1.71 -5.41
C LEU A 187 15.19 1.42 -6.76
N GLY A 188 14.48 1.64 -7.89
CA GLY A 188 15.02 1.40 -9.22
C GLY A 188 15.41 -0.08 -9.44
N ARG A 189 14.70 -1.00 -8.80
CA ARG A 189 14.93 -2.45 -8.89
C ARG A 189 13.71 -3.14 -9.47
N PRO A 190 13.87 -4.20 -10.29
CA PRO A 190 12.74 -5.00 -10.74
C PRO A 190 11.91 -5.51 -9.56
N ILE A 191 10.58 -5.48 -9.69
CA ILE A 191 9.66 -5.91 -8.62
C ILE A 191 9.95 -7.33 -8.13
N ARG A 192 10.41 -8.21 -9.02
CA ARG A 192 10.78 -9.57 -8.70
C ARG A 192 11.91 -9.64 -7.66
N GLN A 193 12.91 -8.73 -7.75
CA GLN A 193 14.00 -8.66 -6.78
C GLN A 193 13.53 -8.19 -5.39
N LEU A 194 12.49 -7.34 -5.35
CA LEU A 194 11.88 -6.84 -4.11
C LEU A 194 10.86 -7.80 -3.51
N THR A 195 10.53 -8.88 -4.20
CA THR A 195 9.48 -9.82 -3.79
C THR A 195 9.98 -11.25 -3.84
N ARG A 196 9.77 -11.96 -4.96
CA ARG A 196 10.07 -13.38 -5.11
C ARG A 196 11.53 -13.71 -4.79
N ASP A 197 12.47 -12.96 -5.36
CA ASP A 197 13.91 -13.24 -5.19
C ASP A 197 14.39 -12.87 -3.78
N ALA A 198 13.69 -11.98 -3.06
CA ALA A 198 13.92 -11.64 -1.66
C ALA A 198 13.20 -12.57 -0.67
N GLY A 199 12.48 -13.59 -1.15
CA GLY A 199 11.87 -14.62 -0.30
C GLY A 199 10.46 -14.28 0.20
N ILE A 200 9.76 -13.31 -0.38
CA ILE A 200 8.34 -13.07 -0.07
C ILE A 200 7.49 -14.22 -0.63
N ASP A 201 6.52 -14.68 0.15
CA ASP A 201 5.63 -15.76 -0.22
C ASP A 201 4.35 -15.26 -0.89
N VAL A 202 3.79 -14.16 -0.39
CA VAL A 202 2.55 -13.56 -0.89
C VAL A 202 2.66 -12.04 -0.85
N VAL A 203 2.20 -11.36 -1.89
CA VAL A 203 2.19 -9.90 -1.95
C VAL A 203 0.87 -9.38 -2.52
N THR A 204 0.34 -8.30 -1.95
CA THR A 204 -0.70 -7.50 -2.60
C THR A 204 -0.02 -6.50 -3.55
N PHE A 205 -0.48 -6.44 -4.79
CA PHE A 205 -0.10 -5.40 -5.74
C PHE A 205 -1.23 -4.37 -5.79
N GLY A 206 -0.96 -3.17 -5.27
CA GLY A 206 -1.92 -2.08 -5.17
C GLY A 206 -2.26 -1.48 -6.53
N GLY A 207 -3.55 -1.44 -6.87
CA GLY A 207 -4.03 -0.82 -8.10
C GLY A 207 -4.79 0.48 -7.84
N THR A 208 -5.66 0.52 -6.84
CA THR A 208 -6.53 1.65 -6.54
C THR A 208 -5.74 2.95 -6.35
N LYS A 209 -4.68 2.92 -5.57
CA LYS A 209 -3.84 4.11 -5.28
C LYS A 209 -2.93 4.51 -6.43
N ASN A 210 -2.88 3.71 -7.50
CA ASN A 210 -1.99 3.91 -8.64
C ASN A 210 -2.73 4.11 -9.98
N GLY A 211 -3.98 4.56 -9.92
CA GLY A 211 -4.74 4.99 -11.09
C GLY A 211 -5.87 4.08 -11.52
N LEU A 212 -6.17 2.99 -10.80
CA LEU A 212 -7.40 2.23 -11.04
C LEU A 212 -8.62 2.95 -10.43
N VAL A 213 -9.81 2.64 -10.92
CA VAL A 213 -11.08 3.02 -10.27
C VAL A 213 -11.19 2.31 -8.92
N TYR A 214 -10.87 1.03 -8.91
CA TYR A 214 -10.73 0.14 -7.74
C TYR A 214 -10.08 -1.18 -8.19
N GLY A 215 -9.45 -1.84 -7.25
CA GLY A 215 -8.92 -3.20 -7.46
C GLY A 215 -7.51 -3.36 -6.91
N GLU A 216 -7.30 -4.55 -6.29
CA GLU A 216 -6.01 -5.01 -5.82
C GLU A 216 -5.75 -6.41 -6.39
N ALA A 217 -4.50 -6.73 -6.69
CA ALA A 217 -4.10 -8.07 -7.09
C ALA A 217 -3.34 -8.74 -5.96
N LEU A 218 -3.87 -9.85 -5.45
CA LEU A 218 -3.19 -10.70 -4.51
C LEU A 218 -2.37 -11.73 -5.27
N VAL A 219 -1.05 -11.63 -5.19
CA VAL A 219 -0.09 -12.47 -5.92
C VAL A 219 0.55 -13.47 -4.97
N PHE A 220 0.26 -14.73 -5.16
CA PHE A 220 0.91 -15.85 -4.47
C PHE A 220 2.15 -16.24 -5.26
N LEU A 221 3.33 -15.90 -4.72
CA LEU A 221 4.63 -16.24 -5.31
C LEU A 221 4.97 -17.71 -5.05
N ARG A 222 4.25 -18.34 -4.11
CA ARG A 222 4.17 -19.76 -3.83
C ARG A 222 2.73 -20.24 -4.10
N PRO A 223 2.44 -20.78 -5.30
CA PRO A 223 1.08 -21.12 -5.75
C PRO A 223 0.33 -22.08 -4.85
N GLU A 224 1.04 -22.95 -4.13
CA GLU A 224 0.44 -23.91 -3.19
C GLU A 224 -0.29 -23.22 -2.03
N LEU A 225 0.08 -21.98 -1.68
CA LEU A 225 -0.59 -21.20 -0.65
C LEU A 225 -1.94 -20.62 -1.13
N ALA A 226 -2.18 -20.58 -2.44
CA ALA A 226 -3.41 -20.02 -3.02
C ALA A 226 -4.62 -20.95 -2.94
N VAL A 227 -4.44 -22.24 -2.59
CA VAL A 227 -5.53 -23.24 -2.63
C VAL A 227 -6.75 -22.79 -1.81
N ARG A 228 -6.54 -22.29 -0.60
CA ARG A 228 -7.60 -21.77 0.27
C ARG A 228 -8.10 -20.37 -0.15
N ALA A 229 -7.27 -19.59 -0.80
CA ALA A 229 -7.56 -18.19 -1.11
C ALA A 229 -8.75 -18.01 -2.06
N ARG A 230 -8.98 -18.97 -2.98
CA ARG A 230 -10.15 -18.95 -3.87
C ARG A 230 -11.45 -19.03 -3.07
N TYR A 231 -11.50 -19.85 -2.02
CA TYR A 231 -12.66 -19.97 -1.13
C TYR A 231 -12.77 -18.76 -0.22
N ALA A 232 -11.66 -18.32 0.39
CA ALA A 232 -11.60 -17.11 1.21
C ALA A 232 -12.10 -15.89 0.45
N ARG A 233 -11.68 -15.70 -0.82
CA ARG A 233 -12.15 -14.61 -1.67
C ARG A 233 -13.66 -14.63 -1.87
N LYS A 234 -14.26 -15.81 -2.05
CA LYS A 234 -15.73 -15.93 -2.17
C LYS A 234 -16.44 -15.63 -0.85
N GLN A 235 -15.94 -16.17 0.27
CA GLN A 235 -16.50 -15.97 1.61
C GLN A 235 -16.42 -14.51 2.07
N ALA A 236 -15.31 -13.83 1.76
CA ALA A 236 -15.11 -12.40 2.05
C ALA A 236 -15.82 -11.47 1.06
N ALA A 237 -16.67 -11.97 0.18
CA ALA A 237 -17.38 -11.21 -0.86
C ALA A 237 -16.47 -10.45 -1.84
N GLN A 238 -15.20 -10.89 -1.99
CA GLN A 238 -14.21 -10.26 -2.87
C GLN A 238 -14.17 -10.86 -4.30
N LEU A 239 -15.00 -11.84 -4.60
CA LEU A 239 -15.10 -12.44 -5.94
C LEU A 239 -16.17 -11.70 -6.78
N ALA A 240 -15.71 -10.79 -7.63
CA ALA A 240 -16.58 -10.06 -8.56
C ALA A 240 -17.18 -11.00 -9.62
N SER A 241 -18.49 -10.93 -9.85
CA SER A 241 -19.12 -11.71 -10.92
C SER A 241 -18.65 -11.26 -12.32
N LYS A 242 -18.53 -9.96 -12.55
CA LYS A 242 -17.98 -9.39 -13.78
C LYS A 242 -16.50 -9.02 -13.57
N MET A 243 -15.68 -10.05 -13.29
CA MET A 243 -14.23 -9.90 -13.00
C MET A 243 -13.49 -9.16 -14.11
N ARG A 244 -13.93 -9.30 -15.35
CA ARG A 244 -13.36 -8.62 -16.51
C ARG A 244 -13.14 -7.12 -16.30
N PHE A 245 -13.99 -6.44 -15.51
CA PHE A 245 -13.84 -5.00 -15.28
C PHE A 245 -12.70 -4.67 -14.30
N ILE A 246 -12.42 -5.52 -13.32
CA ILE A 246 -11.22 -5.37 -12.49
C ILE A 246 -9.98 -5.72 -13.32
N ALA A 247 -10.02 -6.85 -14.00
CA ALA A 247 -8.88 -7.35 -14.77
C ALA A 247 -8.46 -6.43 -15.93
N ALA A 248 -9.43 -5.84 -16.64
CA ALA A 248 -9.14 -4.89 -17.74
C ALA A 248 -8.39 -3.65 -17.24
N GLN A 249 -8.67 -3.19 -16.02
CA GLN A 249 -7.94 -2.09 -15.40
C GLN A 249 -6.47 -2.47 -15.16
N PHE A 250 -6.21 -3.67 -14.64
CA PHE A 250 -4.84 -4.16 -14.44
C PHE A 250 -4.13 -4.42 -15.77
N ASP A 251 -4.83 -4.95 -16.79
CA ASP A 251 -4.26 -5.10 -18.13
C ASP A 251 -3.76 -3.76 -18.68
N ALA A 252 -4.55 -2.69 -18.53
CA ALA A 252 -4.15 -1.35 -18.94
C ALA A 252 -3.01 -0.78 -18.06
N LEU A 253 -3.10 -0.94 -16.74
CA LEU A 253 -2.11 -0.41 -15.80
C LEU A 253 -0.73 -1.04 -16.01
N LEU A 254 -0.69 -2.33 -16.34
CA LEU A 254 0.56 -3.06 -16.57
C LEU A 254 1.09 -2.97 -18.02
N THR A 255 0.32 -2.33 -18.93
CA THR A 255 0.77 -2.07 -20.30
C THR A 255 1.73 -0.91 -20.31
N ASP A 256 2.86 -1.07 -21.04
CA ASP A 256 3.88 -0.02 -21.25
C ASP A 256 4.38 0.60 -19.94
N ASP A 257 4.48 -0.20 -18.88
CA ASP A 257 4.93 0.21 -17.54
C ASP A 257 4.20 1.45 -16.97
N LEU A 258 2.92 1.62 -17.31
CA LEU A 258 2.11 2.73 -16.81
C LEU A 258 2.09 2.78 -15.28
N TRP A 259 2.00 1.60 -14.63
CA TRP A 259 2.05 1.48 -13.18
C TRP A 259 3.31 2.09 -12.56
N LEU A 260 4.45 1.92 -13.24
CA LEU A 260 5.76 2.42 -12.79
C LEU A 260 5.88 3.92 -13.06
N SER A 261 5.40 4.38 -14.24
CA SER A 261 5.38 5.80 -14.60
C SER A 261 4.52 6.61 -13.63
N ASN A 262 3.32 6.12 -13.29
CA ASN A 262 2.42 6.74 -12.31
C ASN A 262 3.10 6.88 -10.94
N ALA A 263 3.74 5.81 -10.48
CA ALA A 263 4.41 5.77 -9.19
C ALA A 263 5.64 6.68 -9.16
N ALA A 264 6.47 6.68 -10.20
CA ALA A 264 7.64 7.53 -10.31
C ALA A 264 7.25 9.02 -10.28
N HIS A 265 6.20 9.41 -11.03
CA HIS A 265 5.69 10.77 -11.04
C HIS A 265 5.19 11.18 -9.64
N SER A 266 4.39 10.33 -8.97
CA SER A 266 3.91 10.67 -7.64
C SER A 266 5.04 10.82 -6.61
N ASN A 267 6.08 9.98 -6.66
CA ASN A 267 7.27 10.12 -5.82
C ASN A 267 8.01 11.43 -6.11
N GLN A 268 8.14 11.80 -7.37
CA GLN A 268 8.79 13.06 -7.78
C GLN A 268 8.03 14.28 -7.23
N MET A 269 6.71 14.28 -7.28
CA MET A 269 5.87 15.37 -6.74
C MET A 269 5.99 15.47 -5.21
N ALA A 270 6.10 14.36 -4.50
CA ALA A 270 6.35 14.38 -3.06
C ALA A 270 7.73 14.94 -2.71
N ALA A 271 8.76 14.56 -3.44
CA ALA A 271 10.10 15.12 -3.26
C ALA A 271 10.11 16.63 -3.54
N ALA A 272 9.46 17.08 -4.61
CA ALA A 272 9.32 18.48 -4.95
C ALA A 272 8.56 19.27 -3.86
N LEU A 273 7.48 18.70 -3.31
CA LEU A 273 6.76 19.31 -2.20
C LEU A 273 7.65 19.45 -0.96
N ALA A 274 8.34 18.35 -0.59
CA ALA A 274 9.25 18.36 0.57
C ALA A 274 10.35 19.40 0.44
N GLU A 275 10.96 19.54 -0.75
CA GLU A 275 11.98 20.55 -1.03
C GLU A 275 11.42 21.97 -0.80
N ARG A 276 10.22 22.29 -1.33
CA ARG A 276 9.61 23.61 -1.19
C ARG A 276 9.25 23.93 0.26
N VAL A 277 8.58 22.99 0.95
CA VAL A 277 8.13 23.26 2.33
C VAL A 277 9.28 23.25 3.34
N SER A 278 10.39 22.60 3.06
CA SER A 278 11.59 22.65 3.90
C SER A 278 12.27 24.04 3.97
N GLN A 279 11.94 24.92 3.03
CA GLN A 279 12.41 26.31 3.04
C GLN A 279 11.58 27.21 3.99
N ILE A 280 10.46 26.70 4.54
CA ILE A 280 9.57 27.43 5.43
C ILE A 280 10.04 27.22 6.86
N SER A 281 10.49 28.26 7.55
CA SER A 281 11.11 28.16 8.88
C SER A 281 10.21 27.55 9.96
N GLN A 282 8.88 27.61 9.78
CA GLN A 282 7.88 27.05 10.71
C GLN A 282 7.51 25.60 10.40
N VAL A 283 8.10 25.00 9.37
CA VAL A 283 7.79 23.63 8.92
C VAL A 283 9.03 22.75 9.10
N GLU A 284 8.84 21.59 9.73
CA GLU A 284 9.83 20.54 9.83
C GLU A 284 9.36 19.33 9.00
N VAL A 285 10.11 18.95 7.97
CA VAL A 285 9.90 17.65 7.31
C VAL A 285 10.40 16.56 8.25
N ALA A 286 9.48 15.80 8.83
CA ALA A 286 9.76 14.93 9.98
C ALA A 286 10.48 13.63 9.62
N HIS A 287 10.31 13.15 8.38
CA HIS A 287 10.91 11.92 7.87
C HIS A 287 11.52 12.15 6.50
N ARG A 288 12.52 11.36 6.15
CA ARG A 288 13.01 11.32 4.78
C ARG A 288 11.89 10.93 3.83
N VAL A 289 11.72 11.69 2.75
CA VAL A 289 10.71 11.39 1.73
C VAL A 289 11.31 10.38 0.74
N GLU A 290 10.86 9.14 0.84
CA GLU A 290 11.35 8.04 0.01
C GLU A 290 10.33 7.64 -1.07
N VAL A 291 9.03 7.94 -0.85
CA VAL A 291 7.92 7.65 -1.75
C VAL A 291 6.97 8.86 -1.85
N ASN A 292 5.71 8.64 -2.20
CA ASN A 292 4.71 9.67 -2.45
C ASN A 292 4.08 10.28 -1.17
N SER A 293 4.74 10.23 -0.03
CA SER A 293 4.24 10.77 1.25
C SER A 293 5.23 11.72 1.90
N VAL A 294 4.73 12.87 2.36
CA VAL A 294 5.48 13.87 3.11
C VAL A 294 4.88 13.98 4.50
N PHE A 295 5.69 13.74 5.50
CA PHE A 295 5.33 13.91 6.91
C PHE A 295 5.95 15.21 7.42
N ALA A 296 5.11 16.13 7.92
CA ALA A 296 5.57 17.45 8.35
C ALA A 296 5.01 17.83 9.71
N ARG A 297 5.79 18.58 10.51
CA ARG A 297 5.31 19.25 11.72
C ARG A 297 5.07 20.72 11.43
N LEU A 298 3.96 21.22 11.95
CA LEU A 298 3.49 22.59 11.76
C LEU A 298 3.09 23.19 13.10
N PRO A 299 3.05 24.55 13.21
CA PRO A 299 2.38 25.17 14.36
C PRO A 299 0.94 24.66 14.50
N ALA A 300 0.53 24.28 15.72
CA ALA A 300 -0.80 23.70 15.95
C ALA A 300 -1.94 24.57 15.43
N ALA A 301 -1.82 25.91 15.62
CA ALA A 301 -2.81 26.88 15.15
C ALA A 301 -2.92 26.96 13.60
N ALA A 302 -1.86 26.59 12.89
CA ALA A 302 -1.87 26.60 11.42
C ALA A 302 -2.57 25.37 10.84
N ILE A 303 -2.55 24.21 11.54
CA ILE A 303 -3.06 22.94 11.01
C ILE A 303 -4.55 23.05 10.66
N SER A 304 -5.39 23.53 11.56
CA SER A 304 -6.85 23.59 11.35
C SER A 304 -7.23 24.52 10.18
N VAL A 305 -6.63 25.71 10.12
CA VAL A 305 -6.93 26.66 9.05
C VAL A 305 -6.39 26.20 7.69
N LEU A 306 -5.25 25.50 7.68
CA LEU A 306 -4.71 24.90 6.46
C LEU A 306 -5.60 23.75 5.98
N GLN A 307 -6.16 22.93 6.89
CA GLN A 307 -7.10 21.86 6.56
C GLN A 307 -8.44 22.41 6.00
N GLU A 308 -8.91 23.56 6.47
CA GLU A 308 -10.09 24.24 5.91
C GLU A 308 -9.84 24.76 4.49
N TRP A 309 -8.61 25.19 4.22
CA TRP A 309 -8.21 25.71 2.92
C TRP A 309 -7.92 24.60 1.90
N SER A 310 -7.20 23.52 2.30
CA SER A 310 -6.95 22.30 1.53
C SER A 310 -6.83 21.13 2.48
N PHE A 311 -7.82 20.24 2.44
CA PHE A 311 -7.94 19.17 3.42
C PHE A 311 -6.80 18.13 3.29
N PHE A 312 -6.27 17.70 4.44
CA PHE A 312 -5.36 16.55 4.62
C PHE A 312 -5.59 15.92 6.00
N TRP A 313 -5.11 14.68 6.19
CA TRP A 313 -5.26 13.98 7.46
C TRP A 313 -4.15 14.36 8.45
N PRO A 314 -4.49 14.67 9.73
CA PRO A 314 -3.49 14.67 10.78
C PRO A 314 -2.95 13.25 10.96
N TRP A 315 -1.65 13.11 11.21
CA TRP A 315 -1.03 11.81 11.44
C TRP A 315 -0.88 11.51 12.94
N ASP A 316 -0.21 12.41 13.67
CA ASP A 316 -0.12 12.40 15.12
C ASP A 316 -0.44 13.79 15.67
N PRO A 317 -1.69 14.04 16.09
CA PRO A 317 -2.08 15.34 16.61
C PRO A 317 -1.31 15.78 17.87
N LYS A 318 -0.79 14.83 18.67
CA LYS A 318 -0.01 15.15 19.88
C LYS A 318 1.36 15.74 19.53
N GLN A 319 1.89 15.39 18.37
CA GLN A 319 3.17 15.88 17.87
C GLN A 319 3.01 16.96 16.79
N ASN A 320 1.78 17.43 16.51
CA ASN A 320 1.46 18.31 15.40
C ASN A 320 1.97 17.78 14.06
N LEU A 321 1.99 16.45 13.92
CA LEU A 321 2.46 15.76 12.73
C LEU A 321 1.30 15.53 11.78
N VAL A 322 1.48 15.95 10.54
CA VAL A 322 0.53 15.78 9.44
C VAL A 322 1.16 14.94 8.34
N ARG A 323 0.31 14.33 7.50
CA ARG A 323 0.73 13.61 6.30
C ARG A 323 0.12 14.24 5.07
N TRP A 324 0.94 14.53 4.07
CA TRP A 324 0.55 14.95 2.74
C TRP A 324 0.92 13.88 1.73
N MET A 325 0.00 13.57 0.83
CA MET A 325 0.17 12.51 -0.17
C MET A 325 0.04 13.11 -1.57
N THR A 326 0.98 12.76 -2.43
CA THR A 326 0.88 13.01 -3.87
C THR A 326 0.38 11.77 -4.61
N ASN A 327 -0.05 11.94 -5.84
CA ASN A 327 -0.55 10.86 -6.68
C ASN A 327 -0.14 11.08 -8.14
N PHE A 328 -0.48 10.16 -9.02
CA PHE A 328 -0.08 10.20 -10.43
C PHE A 328 -0.62 11.41 -11.21
N ALA A 329 -1.66 12.08 -10.71
CA ALA A 329 -2.27 13.24 -11.35
C ALA A 329 -1.81 14.58 -10.74
N THR A 330 -1.09 14.56 -9.60
CA THR A 330 -0.57 15.77 -8.96
C THR A 330 0.35 16.51 -9.91
N THR A 331 0.12 17.82 -10.11
CA THR A 331 0.94 18.66 -10.98
C THR A 331 1.96 19.49 -10.19
N GLU A 332 2.97 20.01 -10.86
CA GLU A 332 3.89 20.98 -10.24
C GLU A 332 3.15 22.24 -9.76
N GLU A 333 2.13 22.69 -10.49
CA GLU A 333 1.28 23.82 -10.08
C GLU A 333 0.52 23.54 -8.78
N ASP A 334 0.02 22.30 -8.59
CA ASP A 334 -0.61 21.90 -7.33
C ASP A 334 0.39 21.92 -6.18
N VAL A 335 1.62 21.46 -6.41
CA VAL A 335 2.72 21.47 -5.43
C VAL A 335 3.08 22.91 -5.06
N ASP A 336 3.24 23.79 -6.04
CA ASP A 336 3.55 25.20 -5.81
C ASP A 336 2.46 25.89 -4.98
N ARG A 337 1.20 25.76 -5.41
CA ARG A 337 0.04 26.34 -4.71
C ARG A 337 -0.08 25.83 -3.27
N PHE A 338 0.13 24.50 -3.08
CA PHE A 338 0.05 23.94 -1.74
C PHE A 338 1.19 24.43 -0.85
N ALA A 339 2.43 24.50 -1.34
CA ALA A 339 3.57 25.05 -0.61
C ALA A 339 3.37 26.52 -0.24
N ASP A 340 2.83 27.33 -1.15
CA ASP A 340 2.47 28.74 -0.90
C ASP A 340 1.43 28.87 0.22
N GLY A 341 0.40 28.00 0.21
CA GLY A 341 -0.60 27.93 1.27
C GLY A 341 0.01 27.55 2.61
N VAL A 342 0.86 26.50 2.63
CA VAL A 342 1.60 26.10 3.84
C VAL A 342 2.43 27.27 4.37
N SER A 343 3.17 27.98 3.50
CA SER A 343 3.97 29.14 3.88
C SER A 343 3.11 30.26 4.48
N TYR A 344 2.00 30.58 3.82
CA TYR A 344 1.07 31.62 4.28
C TYR A 344 0.50 31.32 5.66
N PHE A 345 -0.08 30.12 5.84
CA PHE A 345 -0.76 29.79 7.08
C PHE A 345 0.21 29.48 8.23
N ALA A 346 1.33 28.80 7.98
CA ALA A 346 2.34 28.56 9.00
C ALA A 346 2.97 29.84 9.53
N THR A 347 3.23 30.82 8.67
CA THR A 347 3.81 32.10 9.05
C THR A 347 2.78 32.99 9.77
N SER A 348 1.53 33.03 9.29
CA SER A 348 0.47 33.87 9.89
C SER A 348 0.00 33.36 11.26
N HIS A 349 0.26 32.11 11.60
CA HIS A 349 -0.15 31.45 12.84
C HIS A 349 1.07 30.91 13.62
N ALA A 350 2.25 31.46 13.36
CA ALA A 350 3.42 31.18 14.20
C ALA A 350 3.18 31.70 15.63
N PRO A 351 3.67 30.98 16.67
CA PRO A 351 3.48 31.35 18.06
C PRO A 351 4.15 32.69 18.43
#